data_1c88e6bfe29683ff2c0dfbf34a5605b3
#
_entry.id   1c88e6bfe29683ff2c0dfbf34a5605b3
#
_cell.length_a   1.000
_cell.length_b   1.000
_cell.length_c   1.000
_cell.angle_alpha   90.00
_cell.angle_beta   90.00
_cell.angle_gamma   90.00
#
_symmetry.space_group_name_H-M   'P 1'
#
loop_
_entity.id
_entity.type
_entity.pdbx_description
1 polymer ?
#
loop_
_entity_poly.entity_id
_entity_poly.type
_entity_poly.pdbx_seq_one_letter_code
_entity_poly.pdbx_strand_id
1 'polypeptide(L)'
;MNTAISTSNFSSNGENPVLTISGLNPTATYSFQTFGSRLGNDQNRETTYTYAGENSGSATIDAASNTSSVATVKGIKPTAQGVVVLTIGKSSNNNSGFSYINAMRIVAEKGEPQPDVPEGVIRVDVAGTLSSLLPATTDTITTLILQGDLNSSDIKTIRELPSLKYLDMLNSKIVSGGEAYLNGMKTVENVFPKEMFLSNTVIETVILPKEAVEVAYHAFFGCSTLKKVVLPETVRRFGNDVFSGCTNLEEINMPAIAESLGTGVFYNCKKLTSISIPEGIT
;
A
#
# COMPACT_ATOMS: atom_id res chain seq x y z
N MET A 1 5.37 6.76 2.24
CA MET A 1 6.52 6.42 3.11
C MET A 1 7.01 7.67 3.81
N ASN A 2 7.02 7.68 5.14
CA ASN A 2 7.69 8.73 5.89
C ASN A 2 9.10 8.23 6.22
N THR A 3 10.08 8.52 5.37
CA THR A 3 11.47 8.14 5.64
C THR A 3 12.19 9.33 6.25
N ALA A 4 12.54 9.24 7.52
CA ALA A 4 13.44 10.21 8.16
C ALA A 4 14.88 9.73 7.92
N ILE A 5 15.68 10.54 7.24
CA ILE A 5 17.11 10.32 7.12
C ILE A 5 17.78 11.20 8.16
N SER A 6 18.48 10.61 9.13
CA SER A 6 19.32 11.36 10.06
C SER A 6 20.77 11.30 9.56
N THR A 7 21.35 12.44 9.26
CA THR A 7 22.78 12.57 8.92
C THR A 7 23.36 13.75 9.66
N SER A 8 24.56 13.58 10.19
CA SER A 8 25.32 14.63 10.86
C SER A 8 26.38 15.19 9.92
N ASN A 9 26.41 16.52 9.81
CA ASN A 9 27.50 17.36 9.29
C ASN A 9 28.05 17.04 7.90
N PHE A 10 27.68 17.88 6.93
CA PHE A 10 28.48 18.02 5.70
C PHE A 10 29.30 19.30 5.79
N SER A 11 30.62 19.18 5.80
CA SER A 11 31.52 20.28 5.52
C SER A 11 31.93 20.20 4.05
N SER A 12 31.73 21.24 3.25
CA SER A 12 32.16 21.24 1.87
C SER A 12 33.47 21.98 1.72
N ASN A 13 34.50 21.30 1.26
CA ASN A 13 35.74 21.94 0.76
C ASN A 13 35.52 22.58 -0.62
N GLY A 14 34.43 23.36 -0.76
CA GLY A 14 34.12 24.10 -1.97
C GLY A 14 33.05 23.48 -2.90
N GLU A 15 32.71 22.19 -2.74
CA GLU A 15 31.64 21.55 -3.50
C GLU A 15 30.36 21.38 -2.65
N ASN A 16 29.21 21.55 -3.28
CA ASN A 16 27.92 21.35 -2.62
C ASN A 16 27.63 19.84 -2.51
N PRO A 17 27.39 19.29 -1.32
CA PRO A 17 26.98 17.90 -1.18
C PRO A 17 25.71 17.58 -1.95
N VAL A 18 25.69 16.39 -2.54
CA VAL A 18 24.57 15.89 -3.36
C VAL A 18 24.07 14.58 -2.77
N LEU A 19 22.75 14.48 -2.60
CA LEU A 19 22.03 13.25 -2.22
C LEU A 19 21.11 12.82 -3.35
N THR A 20 21.18 11.55 -3.73
CA THR A 20 20.23 10.95 -4.68
C THR A 20 19.13 10.25 -3.92
N ILE A 21 17.90 10.65 -4.18
CA ILE A 21 16.67 10.07 -3.63
C ILE A 21 16.04 9.26 -4.76
N SER A 22 15.93 7.94 -4.58
CA SER A 22 15.41 7.03 -5.60
C SER A 22 14.20 6.23 -5.10
N GLY A 23 13.50 5.55 -6.01
CA GLY A 23 12.31 4.77 -5.68
C GLY A 23 11.05 5.60 -5.49
N LEU A 24 11.06 6.85 -5.95
CA LEU A 24 9.88 7.70 -5.97
C LEU A 24 9.01 7.34 -7.19
N ASN A 25 7.70 7.51 -7.05
CA ASN A 25 6.80 7.33 -8.18
C ASN A 25 6.97 8.49 -9.19
N PRO A 26 7.36 8.23 -10.45
CA PRO A 26 7.62 9.28 -11.43
C PRO A 26 6.37 10.04 -11.88
N THR A 27 5.17 9.52 -11.59
CA THR A 27 3.91 10.19 -11.93
C THR A 27 3.38 11.08 -10.81
N ALA A 28 3.93 11.00 -9.60
CA ALA A 28 3.53 11.80 -8.46
C ALA A 28 4.42 13.04 -8.31
N THR A 29 3.90 14.07 -7.64
CA THR A 29 4.67 15.20 -7.14
C THR A 29 4.95 15.05 -5.65
N TYR A 30 6.02 15.64 -5.19
CA TYR A 30 6.49 15.51 -3.82
C TYR A 30 6.80 16.86 -3.19
N SER A 31 6.48 16.95 -1.90
CA SER A 31 6.99 18.00 -1.02
C SER A 31 8.15 17.46 -0.20
N PHE A 32 9.20 18.24 -0.14
CA PHE A 32 10.39 17.97 0.68
C PHE A 32 10.48 19.00 1.79
N GLN A 33 10.54 18.52 3.02
CA GLN A 33 10.74 19.34 4.23
C GLN A 33 12.08 19.00 4.83
N THR A 34 13.00 19.96 4.85
CA THR A 34 14.36 19.75 5.30
C THR A 34 14.64 20.59 6.54
N PHE A 35 15.17 19.95 7.57
CA PHE A 35 15.59 20.58 8.81
C PHE A 35 17.12 20.55 8.89
N GLY A 36 17.72 21.70 9.12
CA GLY A 36 19.13 21.85 9.41
C GLY A 36 19.31 22.67 10.68
N SER A 37 20.18 22.23 11.57
CA SER A 37 20.48 22.92 12.81
C SER A 37 21.93 22.70 13.24
N ARG A 38 22.55 23.72 13.80
CA ARG A 38 23.85 23.67 14.44
C ARG A 38 23.89 24.67 15.57
N LEU A 39 24.31 24.25 16.74
CA LEU A 39 24.62 25.16 17.84
C LEU A 39 25.78 26.08 17.44
N GLY A 40 25.63 27.36 17.65
CA GLY A 40 26.60 28.39 17.30
C GLY A 40 25.92 29.68 16.88
N ASN A 41 26.31 30.77 17.37
CA ASN A 41 25.48 31.95 17.60
C ASN A 41 25.94 33.20 16.88
N ASP A 42 27.16 33.24 16.33
CA ASP A 42 27.72 34.48 15.80
C ASP A 42 27.92 34.46 14.27
N GLN A 43 27.45 33.40 13.59
CA GLN A 43 27.62 33.25 12.16
C GLN A 43 26.28 32.89 11.50
N ASN A 44 25.97 33.57 10.43
CA ASN A 44 24.87 33.15 9.54
C ASN A 44 25.23 31.83 8.85
N ARG A 45 24.38 30.84 8.98
CA ARG A 45 24.53 29.47 8.44
C ARG A 45 23.43 29.13 7.44
N GLU A 46 22.99 30.13 6.69
CA GLU A 46 21.96 29.91 5.68
C GLU A 46 22.36 28.83 4.70
N THR A 47 21.50 27.81 4.66
CA THR A 47 21.65 26.65 3.80
C THR A 47 20.49 26.60 2.80
N THR A 48 20.84 26.49 1.54
CA THR A 48 19.89 26.32 0.44
C THR A 48 19.79 24.84 0.06
N TYR A 49 18.58 24.32 0.02
CA TYR A 49 18.27 22.98 -0.40
C TYR A 49 17.58 23.03 -1.76
N THR A 50 18.23 22.50 -2.79
CA THR A 50 17.70 22.44 -4.14
C THR A 50 17.35 21.01 -4.51
N TYR A 51 16.09 20.77 -4.82
CA TYR A 51 15.58 19.48 -5.30
C TYR A 51 15.35 19.54 -6.81
N ALA A 52 15.91 18.58 -7.52
CA ALA A 52 15.83 18.50 -8.99
C ALA A 52 15.40 17.08 -9.43
N GLY A 53 14.32 17.02 -10.18
CA GLY A 53 13.80 15.85 -10.90
C GLY A 53 13.54 16.23 -12.35
N GLU A 54 12.31 16.06 -12.86
CA GLU A 54 11.88 16.63 -14.14
C GLU A 54 11.73 18.16 -14.06
N ASN A 55 11.44 18.67 -12.88
CA ASN A 55 11.47 20.09 -12.53
C ASN A 55 12.37 20.29 -11.31
N SER A 56 12.56 21.53 -10.91
CA SER A 56 13.37 21.85 -9.75
C SER A 56 12.76 22.95 -8.89
N GLY A 57 13.14 22.95 -7.61
CA GLY A 57 12.78 24.00 -6.68
C GLY A 57 13.79 24.07 -5.54
N SER A 58 13.84 25.20 -4.85
CA SER A 58 14.75 25.41 -3.74
C SER A 58 14.09 26.18 -2.59
N ALA A 59 14.61 25.96 -1.38
CA ALA A 59 14.25 26.73 -0.19
C ALA A 59 15.48 26.87 0.71
N THR A 60 15.52 27.95 1.48
CA THR A 60 16.65 28.31 2.33
C THR A 60 16.20 28.49 3.76
N ILE A 61 17.01 28.03 4.71
CA ILE A 61 16.86 28.34 6.14
C ILE A 61 18.22 28.69 6.75
N ASP A 62 18.20 29.53 7.77
CA ASP A 62 19.38 29.67 8.63
C ASP A 62 19.43 28.51 9.64
N ALA A 63 20.49 27.73 9.55
CA ALA A 63 20.71 26.59 10.43
C ALA A 63 21.35 26.99 11.77
N ALA A 64 21.74 28.25 11.98
CA ALA A 64 22.30 28.74 13.25
C ALA A 64 21.26 28.66 14.36
N SER A 65 21.51 27.81 15.35
CA SER A 65 20.62 27.59 16.51
C SER A 65 19.13 27.33 16.13
N ASN A 66 18.88 26.82 14.93
CA ASN A 66 17.52 26.52 14.47
C ASN A 66 16.91 25.39 15.30
N THR A 67 15.74 25.61 15.88
CA THR A 67 15.02 24.66 16.73
C THR A 67 13.70 24.18 16.11
N SER A 68 13.17 24.87 15.11
CA SER A 68 11.81 24.61 14.61
C SER A 68 11.59 24.89 13.12
N SER A 69 12.42 25.73 12.49
CA SER A 69 12.21 26.13 11.10
C SER A 69 12.60 25.02 10.13
N VAL A 70 11.80 24.78 9.12
CA VAL A 70 12.06 23.82 8.05
C VAL A 70 12.03 24.51 6.68
N ALA A 71 12.98 24.16 5.81
CA ALA A 71 12.92 24.51 4.41
C ALA A 71 11.90 23.59 3.72
N THR A 72 10.91 24.17 3.06
CA THR A 72 9.88 23.38 2.37
C THR A 72 9.90 23.68 0.87
N VAL A 73 10.08 22.65 0.05
CA VAL A 73 9.99 22.71 -1.40
C VAL A 73 8.85 21.80 -1.83
N LYS A 74 7.91 22.31 -2.63
CA LYS A 74 6.71 21.60 -3.07
C LYS A 74 6.69 21.39 -4.59
N GLY A 75 5.89 20.44 -5.04
CA GLY A 75 5.61 20.22 -6.47
C GLY A 75 6.78 19.65 -7.26
N ILE A 76 7.73 18.97 -6.61
CA ILE A 76 8.85 18.34 -7.31
C ILE A 76 8.42 17.01 -7.91
N LYS A 77 8.54 16.89 -9.22
CA LYS A 77 8.29 15.67 -9.98
C LYS A 77 9.60 14.92 -10.19
N PRO A 78 9.68 13.64 -9.79
CA PRO A 78 10.85 12.81 -10.03
C PRO A 78 11.14 12.64 -11.53
N THR A 79 12.36 12.26 -11.88
CA THR A 79 12.67 11.80 -13.25
C THR A 79 11.85 10.55 -13.60
N ALA A 80 11.81 10.15 -14.86
CA ALA A 80 11.15 8.92 -15.33
C ALA A 80 11.66 7.66 -14.62
N GLN A 81 12.87 7.70 -14.04
CA GLN A 81 13.45 6.61 -13.22
C GLN A 81 13.10 6.71 -11.73
N GLY A 82 12.22 7.63 -11.34
CA GLY A 82 11.82 7.84 -9.95
C GLY A 82 12.92 8.47 -9.08
N VAL A 83 13.73 9.36 -9.66
CA VAL A 83 14.88 9.96 -8.98
C VAL A 83 14.65 11.46 -8.79
N VAL A 84 15.00 11.95 -7.60
CA VAL A 84 15.19 13.38 -7.28
C VAL A 84 16.56 13.57 -6.66
N VAL A 85 17.29 14.57 -7.13
CA VAL A 85 18.61 14.94 -6.62
C VAL A 85 18.46 16.13 -5.68
N LEU A 86 18.92 15.99 -4.44
CA LEU A 86 19.04 17.08 -3.49
C LEU A 86 20.48 17.62 -3.50
N THR A 87 20.64 18.88 -3.82
CA THR A 87 21.89 19.63 -3.65
C THR A 87 21.78 20.53 -2.44
N ILE A 88 22.78 20.47 -1.54
CA ILE A 88 22.83 21.24 -0.30
C ILE A 88 23.93 22.30 -0.46
N GLY A 89 23.52 23.54 -0.58
CA GLY A 89 24.43 24.66 -0.86
C GLY A 89 24.43 25.73 0.23
N LYS A 90 25.46 26.56 0.21
CA LYS A 90 25.49 27.79 1.01
C LYS A 90 24.70 28.87 0.26
N SER A 91 23.88 29.63 0.99
CA SER A 91 23.31 30.85 0.42
C SER A 91 24.38 31.98 0.35
N SER A 92 24.07 33.04 -0.36
CA SER A 92 24.93 34.22 -0.42
C SER A 92 25.17 34.90 0.92
N ASN A 93 24.26 34.70 1.88
CA ASN A 93 24.34 35.28 3.22
C ASN A 93 25.12 34.40 4.21
N ASN A 94 25.46 33.17 3.82
CA ASN A 94 26.18 32.24 4.69
C ASN A 94 27.64 32.65 4.83
N ASN A 95 27.99 33.11 6.04
CA ASN A 95 29.35 33.51 6.38
C ASN A 95 30.13 32.48 7.20
N SER A 96 29.49 31.35 7.56
CA SER A 96 30.13 30.28 8.35
C SER A 96 30.98 29.34 7.49
N GLY A 97 30.72 29.28 6.20
CA GLY A 97 31.38 28.33 5.28
C GLY A 97 30.78 26.93 5.27
N PHE A 98 29.75 26.65 6.06
CA PHE A 98 29.14 25.31 6.23
C PHE A 98 27.67 25.30 5.86
N SER A 99 27.21 24.16 5.35
CA SER A 99 25.80 23.82 5.12
C SER A 99 25.40 22.61 5.95
N TYR A 100 24.14 22.55 6.41
CA TYR A 100 23.68 21.53 7.37
C TYR A 100 22.37 20.89 6.92
N ILE A 101 22.29 19.56 7.09
CA ILE A 101 21.06 18.79 7.06
C ILE A 101 21.06 17.82 8.24
N ASN A 102 20.01 17.81 9.04
CA ASN A 102 19.84 16.92 10.17
C ASN A 102 18.69 15.93 9.95
N ALA A 103 17.62 16.39 9.28
CA ALA A 103 16.47 15.55 8.97
C ALA A 103 15.81 16.00 7.68
N MET A 104 15.17 15.07 7.00
CA MET A 104 14.37 15.32 5.83
C MET A 104 13.08 14.49 5.91
N ARG A 105 11.96 15.12 5.57
CA ARG A 105 10.67 14.45 5.39
C ARG A 105 10.26 14.57 3.93
N ILE A 106 9.84 13.46 3.34
CA ILE A 106 9.34 13.39 1.98
C ILE A 106 7.84 13.08 2.07
N VAL A 107 7.02 13.89 1.45
CA VAL A 107 5.57 13.73 1.42
C VAL A 107 5.14 13.70 -0.04
N ALA A 108 4.52 12.61 -0.47
CA ALA A 108 3.81 12.62 -1.74
C ALA A 108 2.67 13.63 -1.62
N GLU A 109 2.66 14.62 -2.50
CA GLU A 109 1.51 15.52 -2.62
C GLU A 109 0.37 14.69 -3.20
N LYS A 110 -0.86 14.93 -2.74
CA LYS A 110 -2.03 14.41 -3.44
C LYS A 110 -2.00 15.04 -4.83
N GLY A 111 -1.34 14.35 -5.75
CA GLY A 111 -1.33 14.70 -7.16
C GLY A 111 -2.76 14.62 -7.69
N GLU A 112 -2.99 15.30 -8.81
CA GLU A 112 -4.12 14.98 -9.67
C GLU A 112 -4.22 13.45 -9.85
N PRO A 113 -5.42 12.90 -10.04
CA PRO A 113 -5.62 11.45 -10.06
C PRO A 113 -4.58 10.78 -10.96
N GLN A 114 -3.86 9.82 -10.39
CA GLN A 114 -2.83 9.07 -11.13
C GLN A 114 -3.47 8.50 -12.41
N PRO A 115 -2.88 8.72 -13.60
CA PRO A 115 -3.52 8.41 -14.88
C PRO A 115 -3.78 6.93 -15.16
N ASP A 116 -3.46 6.00 -14.24
CA ASP A 116 -3.58 4.56 -14.48
C ASP A 116 -4.40 3.78 -13.42
N VAL A 117 -5.15 4.46 -12.54
CA VAL A 117 -6.15 3.76 -11.75
C VAL A 117 -7.46 3.82 -12.53
N PRO A 118 -7.98 2.70 -13.05
CA PRO A 118 -9.26 2.68 -13.75
C PRO A 118 -10.35 3.33 -12.89
N GLU A 119 -11.29 4.02 -13.51
CA GLU A 119 -12.42 4.64 -12.81
C GLU A 119 -13.12 3.59 -11.94
N GLY A 120 -13.34 3.92 -10.66
CA GLY A 120 -13.94 3.00 -9.69
C GLY A 120 -12.96 2.18 -8.85
N VAL A 121 -11.64 2.30 -9.05
CA VAL A 121 -10.63 1.64 -8.20
C VAL A 121 -10.31 2.50 -6.98
N ILE A 122 -10.35 1.90 -5.80
CA ILE A 122 -9.91 2.54 -4.55
C ILE A 122 -8.49 2.10 -4.23
N ARG A 123 -7.60 3.06 -4.14
CA ARG A 123 -6.21 2.82 -3.76
C ARG A 123 -6.02 3.04 -2.26
N VAL A 124 -5.55 2.01 -1.59
CA VAL A 124 -5.20 2.03 -0.16
C VAL A 124 -3.70 2.24 -0.04
N ASP A 125 -3.27 3.50 0.10
CA ASP A 125 -1.85 3.87 0.20
C ASP A 125 -1.25 3.52 1.58
N VAL A 126 -2.10 3.43 2.59
CA VAL A 126 -1.71 3.06 3.96
C VAL A 126 -2.66 1.97 4.45
N ALA A 127 -2.13 0.80 4.74
CA ALA A 127 -2.92 -0.33 5.23
C ALA A 127 -3.70 0.05 6.50
N GLY A 128 -4.99 -0.30 6.54
CA GLY A 128 -5.90 0.02 7.64
C GLY A 128 -6.71 1.30 7.44
N THR A 129 -6.64 1.95 6.28
CA THR A 129 -7.34 3.23 6.03
C THR A 129 -8.53 3.13 5.07
N LEU A 130 -8.89 1.94 4.61
CA LEU A 130 -9.96 1.74 3.64
C LEU A 130 -11.27 2.41 4.08
N SER A 131 -11.64 2.30 5.35
CA SER A 131 -12.88 2.90 5.88
C SER A 131 -12.96 4.42 5.66
N SER A 132 -11.82 5.11 5.68
CA SER A 132 -11.76 6.56 5.43
C SER A 132 -11.81 6.95 3.95
N LEU A 133 -11.64 5.98 3.05
CA LEU A 133 -11.67 6.17 1.60
C LEU A 133 -13.05 5.88 1.01
N LEU A 134 -13.91 5.19 1.76
CA LEU A 134 -15.28 4.89 1.35
C LEU A 134 -16.23 6.07 1.62
N PRO A 135 -17.33 6.19 0.87
CA PRO A 135 -18.37 7.17 1.18
C PRO A 135 -18.99 6.90 2.54
N ALA A 136 -19.57 7.94 3.17
CA ALA A 136 -20.22 7.82 4.47
C ALA A 136 -21.39 6.81 4.49
N THR A 137 -22.07 6.64 3.35
CA THR A 137 -23.11 5.63 3.15
C THR A 137 -22.54 4.47 2.36
N THR A 138 -22.39 3.31 2.99
CA THR A 138 -21.80 2.11 2.41
C THR A 138 -22.81 1.10 1.88
N ASP A 139 -24.10 1.30 2.16
CA ASP A 139 -25.20 0.38 1.84
C ASP A 139 -25.41 0.18 0.32
N THR A 140 -24.97 1.15 -0.47
CA THR A 140 -25.08 1.12 -1.93
C THR A 140 -23.85 0.54 -2.64
N ILE A 141 -22.79 0.21 -1.90
CA ILE A 141 -21.56 -0.34 -2.47
C ILE A 141 -21.79 -1.79 -2.86
N THR A 142 -22.00 -2.02 -4.14
CA THR A 142 -22.15 -3.38 -4.70
C THR A 142 -20.88 -3.90 -5.36
N THR A 143 -19.97 -3.02 -5.72
CA THR A 143 -18.69 -3.31 -6.39
C THR A 143 -17.58 -2.60 -5.68
N LEU A 144 -16.49 -3.33 -5.40
CA LEU A 144 -15.28 -2.78 -4.79
C LEU A 144 -14.06 -3.33 -5.53
N ILE A 145 -13.26 -2.43 -6.10
CA ILE A 145 -12.00 -2.75 -6.77
C ILE A 145 -10.89 -2.07 -5.97
N LEU A 146 -9.95 -2.85 -5.47
CA LEU A 146 -8.93 -2.40 -4.54
C LEU A 146 -7.52 -2.52 -5.11
N GLN A 147 -6.67 -1.58 -4.74
CA GLN A 147 -5.24 -1.60 -5.00
C GLN A 147 -4.48 -1.16 -3.75
N GLY A 148 -3.32 -1.77 -3.48
CA GLY A 148 -2.44 -1.42 -2.35
C GLY A 148 -2.47 -2.44 -1.22
N ASP A 149 -1.87 -2.09 -0.09
CA ASP A 149 -1.72 -2.99 1.04
C ASP A 149 -2.97 -2.97 1.93
N LEU A 150 -3.48 -4.16 2.27
CA LEU A 150 -4.67 -4.36 3.09
C LEU A 150 -4.33 -5.16 4.35
N ASN A 151 -4.62 -4.60 5.51
CA ASN A 151 -4.45 -5.28 6.79
C ASN A 151 -5.80 -5.68 7.42
N SER A 152 -5.78 -6.15 8.66
CA SER A 152 -6.97 -6.61 9.38
C SER A 152 -8.07 -5.55 9.48
N SER A 153 -7.74 -4.26 9.62
CA SER A 153 -8.73 -3.19 9.70
C SER A 153 -9.46 -2.99 8.37
N ASP A 154 -8.75 -3.14 7.24
CA ASP A 154 -9.36 -3.07 5.90
C ASP A 154 -10.26 -4.28 5.66
N ILE A 155 -9.82 -5.48 6.07
CA ILE A 155 -10.62 -6.70 5.99
C ILE A 155 -11.90 -6.57 6.80
N LYS A 156 -11.85 -5.97 7.99
CA LYS A 156 -13.03 -5.66 8.79
C LYS A 156 -14.00 -4.77 8.01
N THR A 157 -13.49 -3.69 7.43
CA THR A 157 -14.30 -2.76 6.61
C THR A 157 -14.98 -3.48 5.44
N ILE A 158 -14.25 -4.32 4.69
CA ILE A 158 -14.83 -5.08 3.57
C ILE A 158 -15.94 -6.03 4.04
N ARG A 159 -15.75 -6.70 5.17
CA ARG A 159 -16.73 -7.64 5.74
C ARG A 159 -18.04 -6.95 6.17
N GLU A 160 -17.95 -5.70 6.57
CA GLU A 160 -19.08 -4.90 7.06
C GLU A 160 -19.90 -4.24 5.94
N LEU A 161 -19.52 -4.41 4.64
CA LEU A 161 -20.27 -3.89 3.50
C LEU A 161 -21.50 -4.77 3.20
N PRO A 162 -22.72 -4.27 3.47
CA PRO A 162 -23.92 -5.11 3.46
C PRO A 162 -24.40 -5.51 2.07
N SER A 163 -24.02 -4.77 1.04
CA SER A 163 -24.48 -4.97 -0.35
C SER A 163 -23.41 -5.41 -1.33
N LEU A 164 -22.19 -5.73 -0.84
CA LEU A 164 -21.03 -6.04 -1.67
C LEU A 164 -21.21 -7.36 -2.42
N LYS A 165 -21.35 -7.29 -3.76
CA LYS A 165 -21.50 -8.44 -4.66
C LYS A 165 -20.22 -8.79 -5.40
N TYR A 166 -19.43 -7.79 -5.78
CA TYR A 166 -18.22 -7.96 -6.56
C TYR A 166 -17.04 -7.34 -5.82
N LEU A 167 -16.02 -8.13 -5.54
CA LEU A 167 -14.77 -7.70 -4.94
C LEU A 167 -13.58 -8.09 -5.83
N ASP A 168 -12.82 -7.10 -6.26
CA ASP A 168 -11.55 -7.29 -6.96
C ASP A 168 -10.38 -6.80 -6.09
N MET A 169 -9.51 -7.72 -5.73
CA MET A 169 -8.29 -7.48 -4.95
C MET A 169 -7.03 -7.83 -5.73
N LEU A 170 -7.12 -8.01 -7.06
CA LEU A 170 -6.00 -8.48 -7.90
C LEU A 170 -4.71 -7.69 -7.66
N ASN A 171 -4.83 -6.37 -7.59
CA ASN A 171 -3.72 -5.45 -7.40
C ASN A 171 -3.53 -5.03 -5.93
N SER A 172 -4.11 -5.77 -5.01
CA SER A 172 -3.89 -5.60 -3.57
C SER A 172 -2.91 -6.64 -3.03
N LYS A 173 -2.39 -6.37 -1.84
CA LYS A 173 -1.57 -7.32 -1.06
C LYS A 173 -2.15 -7.43 0.35
N ILE A 174 -2.30 -8.64 0.86
CA ILE A 174 -2.64 -8.84 2.28
C ILE A 174 -1.37 -8.71 3.09
N VAL A 175 -1.39 -7.81 4.07
CA VAL A 175 -0.30 -7.59 5.01
C VAL A 175 -0.76 -7.83 6.45
N SER A 176 0.15 -8.14 7.35
CA SER A 176 -0.14 -8.25 8.77
C SER A 176 -0.40 -6.87 9.40
N GLY A 177 -1.03 -6.85 10.57
CA GLY A 177 -1.29 -5.62 11.33
C GLY A 177 -2.78 -5.25 11.39
N GLY A 178 -3.05 -4.06 11.91
CA GLY A 178 -4.40 -3.56 12.13
C GLY A 178 -5.14 -4.19 13.32
N GLU A 179 -6.38 -3.76 13.51
CA GLU A 179 -7.30 -4.34 14.49
C GLU A 179 -7.84 -5.69 14.02
N ALA A 180 -8.23 -6.54 14.95
CA ALA A 180 -8.86 -7.81 14.60
C ALA A 180 -10.15 -7.61 13.80
N TYR A 181 -10.32 -8.36 12.71
CA TYR A 181 -11.50 -8.26 11.85
C TYR A 181 -12.66 -9.14 12.30
N LEU A 182 -12.39 -10.18 13.06
CA LEU A 182 -13.40 -11.11 13.62
C LEU A 182 -12.81 -11.91 14.78
N ASN A 183 -13.46 -11.91 15.95
CA ASN A 183 -13.14 -12.78 17.10
C ASN A 183 -11.62 -12.88 17.41
N GLY A 184 -10.90 -11.77 17.38
CA GLY A 184 -9.47 -11.75 17.62
C GLY A 184 -8.61 -12.15 16.43
N MET A 185 -9.20 -12.51 15.28
CA MET A 185 -8.48 -12.91 14.08
C MET A 185 -7.81 -11.70 13.41
N LYS A 186 -6.58 -11.94 12.94
CA LYS A 186 -5.79 -10.95 12.21
C LYS A 186 -5.32 -11.53 10.89
N THR A 187 -5.02 -10.65 9.95
CA THR A 187 -4.43 -10.99 8.65
C THR A 187 -3.01 -11.54 8.83
N VAL A 188 -2.66 -12.47 7.96
CA VAL A 188 -1.31 -12.99 7.78
C VAL A 188 -0.86 -12.60 6.38
N GLU A 189 0.42 -12.28 6.23
CA GLU A 189 0.95 -11.80 4.95
C GLU A 189 0.74 -12.82 3.84
N ASN A 190 0.20 -12.36 2.70
CA ASN A 190 -0.12 -13.13 1.50
C ASN A 190 -1.07 -14.33 1.74
N VAL A 191 -1.82 -14.34 2.84
CA VAL A 191 -2.86 -15.33 3.10
C VAL A 191 -4.23 -14.70 2.95
N PHE A 192 -5.08 -15.27 2.09
CA PHE A 192 -6.47 -14.83 2.00
C PHE A 192 -7.19 -15.20 3.32
N PRO A 193 -7.84 -14.24 4.00
CA PRO A 193 -8.12 -14.35 5.42
C PRO A 193 -9.08 -15.47 5.80
N LYS A 194 -8.81 -16.08 6.94
CA LYS A 194 -9.69 -17.07 7.59
C LYS A 194 -11.08 -16.47 7.81
N GLU A 195 -12.12 -17.24 7.52
CA GLU A 195 -13.53 -16.84 7.73
C GLU A 195 -13.89 -15.47 7.11
N MET A 196 -13.17 -15.04 6.06
CA MET A 196 -13.35 -13.74 5.42
C MET A 196 -14.81 -13.46 5.05
N PHE A 197 -15.48 -14.44 4.47
CA PHE A 197 -16.87 -14.36 4.04
C PHE A 197 -17.75 -15.47 4.66
N LEU A 198 -17.40 -15.93 5.86
CA LEU A 198 -18.18 -16.98 6.55
C LEU A 198 -19.67 -16.67 6.51
N SER A 199 -20.46 -17.56 5.89
CA SER A 199 -21.91 -17.48 5.74
C SER A 199 -22.43 -16.17 5.09
N ASN A 200 -21.61 -15.53 4.26
CA ASN A 200 -22.05 -14.37 3.51
C ASN A 200 -23.01 -14.80 2.38
N THR A 201 -24.20 -14.16 2.34
CA THR A 201 -25.27 -14.46 1.38
C THR A 201 -25.46 -13.33 0.35
N VAL A 202 -24.48 -12.48 0.14
CA VAL A 202 -24.54 -11.34 -0.78
C VAL A 202 -23.45 -11.39 -1.84
N ILE A 203 -22.24 -11.79 -1.45
CA ILE A 203 -21.09 -11.81 -2.35
C ILE A 203 -21.31 -12.81 -3.51
N GLU A 204 -21.06 -12.37 -4.73
CA GLU A 204 -21.26 -13.18 -5.96
C GLU A 204 -19.93 -13.50 -6.66
N THR A 205 -18.98 -12.56 -6.66
CA THR A 205 -17.68 -12.74 -7.33
C THR A 205 -16.56 -12.16 -6.49
N VAL A 206 -15.47 -12.91 -6.36
CA VAL A 206 -14.24 -12.46 -5.69
C VAL A 206 -13.03 -12.78 -6.56
N ILE A 207 -12.19 -11.78 -6.78
CA ILE A 207 -10.87 -11.93 -7.39
C ILE A 207 -9.82 -11.73 -6.29
N LEU A 208 -8.99 -12.76 -6.04
CA LEU A 208 -8.00 -12.74 -4.97
C LEU A 208 -6.77 -11.92 -5.35
N PRO A 209 -6.02 -11.43 -4.34
CA PRO A 209 -4.72 -10.78 -4.56
C PRO A 209 -3.76 -11.68 -5.33
N LYS A 210 -3.07 -11.12 -6.33
CA LYS A 210 -2.12 -11.87 -7.19
C LYS A 210 -0.96 -12.52 -6.42
N GLU A 211 -0.64 -12.05 -5.21
CA GLU A 211 0.42 -12.58 -4.37
C GLU A 211 -0.09 -13.57 -3.29
N ALA A 212 -1.38 -13.88 -3.27
CA ALA A 212 -1.93 -14.82 -2.30
C ALA A 212 -1.33 -16.22 -2.50
N VAL A 213 -0.82 -16.81 -1.42
CA VAL A 213 -0.22 -18.16 -1.42
C VAL A 213 -1.07 -19.21 -0.75
N GLU A 214 -2.08 -18.76 -0.01
CA GLU A 214 -3.01 -19.63 0.73
C GLU A 214 -4.40 -19.01 0.78
N VAL A 215 -5.42 -19.86 0.67
CA VAL A 215 -6.80 -19.52 1.03
C VAL A 215 -7.11 -20.21 2.36
N ALA A 216 -7.27 -19.41 3.41
CA ALA A 216 -7.34 -19.95 4.77
C ALA A 216 -8.69 -20.62 5.07
N TYR A 217 -8.72 -21.36 6.19
CA TYR A 217 -9.86 -22.08 6.72
C TYR A 217 -11.17 -21.27 6.66
N HIS A 218 -12.25 -21.86 6.16
CA HIS A 218 -13.59 -21.29 6.09
C HIS A 218 -13.71 -19.93 5.35
N ALA A 219 -12.73 -19.56 4.54
CA ALA A 219 -12.71 -18.24 3.90
C ALA A 219 -14.02 -17.87 3.18
N PHE A 220 -14.69 -18.85 2.57
CA PHE A 220 -15.97 -18.72 1.88
C PHE A 220 -17.02 -19.73 2.36
N PHE A 221 -16.87 -20.31 3.52
CA PHE A 221 -17.82 -21.31 4.04
C PHE A 221 -19.26 -20.77 4.05
N GLY A 222 -20.18 -21.49 3.43
CA GLY A 222 -21.60 -21.14 3.42
C GLY A 222 -21.98 -19.93 2.54
N CYS A 223 -21.09 -19.47 1.66
CA CYS A 223 -21.38 -18.38 0.72
C CYS A 223 -22.33 -18.87 -0.38
N SER A 224 -23.61 -18.96 -0.06
CA SER A 224 -24.62 -19.56 -0.96
C SER A 224 -24.86 -18.77 -2.25
N THR A 225 -24.51 -17.49 -2.30
CA THR A 225 -24.65 -16.63 -3.49
C THR A 225 -23.39 -16.55 -4.35
N LEU A 226 -22.26 -17.05 -3.86
CA LEU A 226 -20.97 -17.00 -4.57
C LEU A 226 -21.02 -17.85 -5.84
N LYS A 227 -20.75 -17.22 -6.99
CA LYS A 227 -20.78 -17.84 -8.32
C LYS A 227 -19.39 -18.09 -8.88
N LYS A 228 -18.46 -17.18 -8.59
CA LYS A 228 -17.11 -17.20 -9.16
C LYS A 228 -16.06 -16.74 -8.17
N VAL A 229 -14.97 -17.49 -8.13
CA VAL A 229 -13.74 -17.06 -7.47
C VAL A 229 -12.59 -17.18 -8.46
N VAL A 230 -11.81 -16.11 -8.61
CA VAL A 230 -10.58 -16.11 -9.41
C VAL A 230 -9.41 -16.22 -8.47
N LEU A 231 -8.71 -17.35 -8.54
CA LEU A 231 -7.52 -17.64 -7.76
C LEU A 231 -6.28 -17.26 -8.57
N PRO A 232 -5.27 -16.62 -7.98
CA PRO A 232 -4.00 -16.40 -8.65
C PRO A 232 -3.20 -17.73 -8.74
N GLU A 233 -2.34 -17.82 -9.72
CA GLU A 233 -1.45 -19.00 -9.90
C GLU A 233 -0.44 -19.21 -8.76
N THR A 234 -0.35 -18.27 -7.84
CA THR A 234 0.54 -18.34 -6.66
C THR A 234 -0.03 -19.15 -5.49
N VAL A 235 -1.34 -19.45 -5.49
CA VAL A 235 -1.97 -20.20 -4.39
C VAL A 235 -1.51 -21.66 -4.39
N ARG A 236 -0.95 -22.09 -3.25
CA ARG A 236 -0.44 -23.43 -3.01
C ARG A 236 -1.26 -24.23 -2.03
N ARG A 237 -1.93 -23.56 -1.09
CA ARG A 237 -2.62 -24.22 0.02
C ARG A 237 -4.06 -23.75 0.17
N PHE A 238 -4.92 -24.70 0.45
CA PHE A 238 -6.32 -24.46 0.79
C PHE A 238 -6.58 -25.05 2.19
N GLY A 239 -7.11 -24.23 3.09
CA GLY A 239 -7.58 -24.68 4.40
C GLY A 239 -8.79 -25.60 4.29
N ASN A 240 -9.23 -26.16 5.42
CA ASN A 240 -10.45 -26.98 5.44
C ASN A 240 -11.68 -26.12 5.11
N ASP A 241 -12.65 -26.75 4.44
CA ASP A 241 -13.98 -26.21 4.16
C ASP A 241 -14.01 -24.82 3.49
N VAL A 242 -12.97 -24.47 2.73
CA VAL A 242 -12.84 -23.11 2.14
C VAL A 242 -14.09 -22.71 1.36
N PHE A 243 -14.62 -23.56 0.49
CA PHE A 243 -15.83 -23.32 -0.32
C PHE A 243 -17.01 -24.23 0.06
N SER A 244 -16.94 -24.90 1.19
CA SER A 244 -18.01 -25.78 1.65
C SER A 244 -19.32 -24.99 1.77
N GLY A 245 -20.40 -25.51 1.15
CA GLY A 245 -21.70 -24.85 1.14
C GLY A 245 -21.85 -23.69 0.13
N CYS A 246 -20.89 -23.44 -0.75
CA CYS A 246 -21.02 -22.50 -1.87
C CYS A 246 -21.92 -23.09 -2.95
N THR A 247 -23.22 -23.19 -2.69
CA THR A 247 -24.19 -23.94 -3.52
C THR A 247 -24.36 -23.39 -4.93
N ASN A 248 -24.01 -22.12 -5.17
CA ASN A 248 -24.08 -21.47 -6.46
C ASN A 248 -22.71 -21.31 -7.15
N LEU A 249 -21.63 -21.84 -6.59
CA LEU A 249 -20.30 -21.77 -7.22
C LEU A 249 -20.32 -22.55 -8.53
N GLU A 250 -20.12 -21.87 -9.64
CA GLU A 250 -20.16 -22.39 -11.01
C GLU A 250 -18.76 -22.54 -11.61
N GLU A 251 -17.88 -21.59 -11.32
CA GLU A 251 -16.53 -21.51 -11.89
C GLU A 251 -15.48 -21.29 -10.82
N ILE A 252 -14.44 -22.08 -10.85
CA ILE A 252 -13.20 -21.88 -10.11
C ILE A 252 -12.03 -22.46 -10.90
N ASN A 253 -10.95 -21.71 -11.01
CA ASN A 253 -9.69 -22.19 -11.56
C ASN A 253 -8.81 -22.71 -10.42
N MET A 254 -8.37 -23.96 -10.48
CA MET A 254 -7.36 -24.46 -9.55
C MET A 254 -5.97 -24.14 -10.07
N PRO A 255 -5.11 -23.45 -9.26
CA PRO A 255 -3.74 -23.18 -9.66
C PRO A 255 -2.96 -24.47 -9.90
N ALA A 256 -2.19 -24.51 -11.00
CA ALA A 256 -1.43 -25.71 -11.37
C ALA A 256 -0.35 -26.11 -10.34
N ILE A 257 0.05 -25.17 -9.48
CA ILE A 257 1.05 -25.38 -8.42
C ILE A 257 0.44 -25.65 -7.03
N ALA A 258 -0.86 -25.92 -6.94
CA ALA A 258 -1.48 -26.25 -5.65
C ALA A 258 -0.85 -27.54 -5.08
N GLU A 259 -0.45 -27.47 -3.80
CA GLU A 259 0.29 -28.53 -3.09
C GLU A 259 -0.60 -29.27 -2.10
N SER A 260 -1.56 -28.57 -1.50
CA SER A 260 -2.45 -29.20 -0.52
C SER A 260 -3.88 -28.69 -0.59
N LEU A 261 -4.82 -29.59 -0.37
CA LEU A 261 -6.24 -29.33 -0.34
C LEU A 261 -6.81 -29.82 0.99
N GLY A 262 -7.34 -28.90 1.79
CA GLY A 262 -7.95 -29.24 3.06
C GLY A 262 -9.18 -30.13 2.92
N THR A 263 -9.67 -30.65 4.04
CA THR A 263 -10.87 -31.50 4.06
C THR A 263 -12.10 -30.66 3.68
N GLY A 264 -12.99 -31.21 2.89
CA GLY A 264 -14.31 -30.62 2.59
C GLY A 264 -14.29 -29.37 1.74
N VAL A 265 -13.18 -29.01 1.07
CA VAL A 265 -13.01 -27.74 0.35
C VAL A 265 -14.19 -27.42 -0.58
N PHE A 266 -14.72 -28.38 -1.31
CA PHE A 266 -15.85 -28.23 -2.24
C PHE A 266 -17.11 -28.99 -1.79
N TYR A 267 -17.22 -29.32 -0.49
CA TYR A 267 -18.39 -30.00 -0.01
C TYR A 267 -19.66 -29.18 -0.26
N ASN A 268 -20.69 -29.82 -0.83
CA ASN A 268 -21.98 -29.19 -1.15
C ASN A 268 -21.91 -27.97 -2.09
N CYS A 269 -20.92 -27.91 -3.00
CA CYS A 269 -20.88 -26.98 -4.14
C CYS A 269 -21.76 -27.52 -5.28
N LYS A 270 -23.09 -27.38 -5.17
CA LYS A 270 -24.08 -28.08 -6.02
C LYS A 270 -24.01 -27.72 -7.50
N LYS A 271 -23.61 -26.49 -7.83
CA LYS A 271 -23.50 -26.03 -9.20
C LYS A 271 -22.12 -26.24 -9.85
N LEU A 272 -21.12 -26.62 -9.05
CA LEU A 272 -19.80 -26.92 -9.59
C LEU A 272 -19.83 -28.30 -10.24
N THR A 273 -19.95 -28.33 -11.56
CA THR A 273 -20.14 -29.58 -12.32
C THR A 273 -18.83 -30.29 -12.67
N SER A 274 -17.73 -29.54 -12.67
CA SER A 274 -16.40 -30.08 -12.96
C SER A 274 -15.32 -29.20 -12.31
N ILE A 275 -14.24 -29.84 -11.91
CA ILE A 275 -13.04 -29.17 -11.43
C ILE A 275 -11.82 -30.00 -11.85
N SER A 276 -10.80 -29.34 -12.35
CA SER A 276 -9.51 -29.97 -12.61
C SER A 276 -8.61 -29.80 -11.39
N ILE A 277 -8.28 -30.89 -10.74
CA ILE A 277 -7.35 -30.90 -9.60
C ILE A 277 -5.95 -31.25 -10.14
N PRO A 278 -4.92 -30.42 -9.89
CA PRO A 278 -3.55 -30.73 -10.32
C PRO A 278 -3.04 -32.05 -9.74
N GLU A 279 -2.10 -32.69 -10.43
CA GLU A 279 -1.41 -33.88 -9.93
C GLU A 279 -0.53 -33.53 -8.72
N GLY A 280 -0.41 -34.46 -7.78
CA GLY A 280 0.50 -34.32 -6.62
C GLY A 280 -0.07 -33.56 -5.42
N ILE A 281 -1.34 -33.19 -5.43
CA ILE A 281 -2.00 -32.60 -4.24
C ILE A 281 -2.10 -33.66 -3.12
N THR A 282 -1.75 -33.28 -1.91
CA THR A 282 -1.84 -34.09 -0.68
C THR A 282 -2.94 -33.57 0.25
#